data_e0e46af944ed8ffded3686b06aa44466
#
_entry.id   e0e46af944ed8ffded3686b06aa44466
#
_cell.length_a   1.000
_cell.length_b   1.000
_cell.length_c   1.000
_cell.angle_alpha   90.00
_cell.angle_beta   90.00
_cell.angle_gamma   90.00
#
_symmetry.space_group_name_H-M   'P 1'
#
loop_
_entity.id
_entity.type
_entity.pdbx_description
1 polymer ?
#
loop_
_entity_poly.entity_id
_entity_poly.type
_entity_poly.pdbx_seq_one_letter_code
_entity_poly.pdbx_strand_id
1 'polypeptide(L)'
;MFEATANNVSRPDSQMNSERPSWFARREIAPFTLEEPEVKKILETASHAVVSWVTKESEPVTAIMLYVMVDGKITVTSTTNRAKYYAWKRNPATSFCIWDPSNIGRQVILRGDIAITKDYELLRKYTNGFLTRARDGRAPSAERLERELAKFDAPDRHMMQLNIKKILSHNLDELLKVEKEGLDVWS
;
A
#
# COMPACT_ATOMS: atom_id res chain seq x y z
N MET A 1 14.09 17.52 -7.43
CA MET A 1 14.83 16.99 -8.60
C MET A 1 15.42 15.67 -8.13
N PHE A 2 14.73 14.57 -8.41
CA PHE A 2 15.19 13.21 -8.04
C PHE A 2 15.56 12.49 -9.33
N GLU A 3 16.85 12.36 -9.57
CA GLU A 3 17.36 11.49 -10.63
C GLU A 3 17.24 10.03 -10.17
N ALA A 4 16.38 9.30 -10.86
CA ALA A 4 16.29 7.83 -10.72
C ALA A 4 17.39 7.22 -11.60
N THR A 5 18.46 6.74 -10.98
CA THR A 5 19.43 5.86 -11.63
C THR A 5 18.75 4.52 -11.97
N ALA A 6 18.38 4.37 -13.22
CA ALA A 6 17.93 3.10 -13.79
C ALA A 6 19.13 2.13 -13.84
N ASN A 7 19.19 1.19 -12.89
CA ASN A 7 20.05 0.02 -13.01
C ASN A 7 19.46 -0.90 -14.09
N ASN A 8 19.98 -0.73 -15.30
CA ASN A 8 19.72 -1.58 -16.44
C ASN A 8 20.47 -2.92 -16.24
N VAL A 9 19.80 -3.88 -15.58
CA VAL A 9 20.27 -5.26 -15.58
C VAL A 9 19.88 -5.84 -16.92
N SER A 10 20.80 -5.81 -17.87
CA SER A 10 20.68 -6.51 -19.15
C SER A 10 20.56 -8.02 -18.87
N ARG A 11 19.36 -8.56 -19.07
CA ARG A 11 19.10 -10.01 -19.05
C ARG A 11 19.58 -10.61 -20.38
N PRO A 12 20.25 -11.77 -20.38
CA PRO A 12 20.54 -12.50 -21.60
C PRO A 12 19.27 -13.25 -22.05
N ASP A 13 18.35 -12.56 -22.72
CA ASP A 13 17.03 -13.09 -23.08
C ASP A 13 16.96 -13.71 -24.48
N SER A 14 18.06 -13.80 -25.24
CA SER A 14 17.96 -14.22 -26.64
C SER A 14 18.13 -15.72 -26.89
N GLN A 15 18.35 -16.56 -25.90
CA GLN A 15 18.59 -18.00 -26.12
C GLN A 15 17.68 -18.99 -25.37
N MET A 16 16.70 -18.51 -24.56
CA MET A 16 15.87 -19.40 -23.74
C MET A 16 14.40 -19.52 -24.21
N ASN A 17 14.08 -19.13 -25.45
CA ASN A 17 12.68 -19.00 -25.87
C ASN A 17 12.05 -20.21 -26.58
N SER A 18 12.78 -21.32 -26.78
CA SER A 18 12.27 -22.45 -27.56
C SER A 18 11.63 -23.61 -26.78
N GLU A 19 11.67 -23.57 -25.43
CA GLU A 19 11.17 -24.71 -24.61
C GLU A 19 10.19 -24.30 -23.49
N ARG A 20 9.69 -23.08 -23.47
CA ARG A 20 8.77 -22.66 -22.41
C ARG A 20 7.34 -23.02 -22.77
N PRO A 21 6.56 -23.65 -21.86
CA PRO A 21 5.15 -23.90 -22.09
C PRO A 21 4.40 -22.59 -22.43
N SER A 22 3.37 -22.66 -23.25
CA SER A 22 2.56 -21.49 -23.66
C SER A 22 2.02 -20.65 -22.50
N TRP A 23 1.71 -21.28 -21.35
CA TRP A 23 1.30 -20.58 -20.13
C TRP A 23 2.42 -19.74 -19.48
N PHE A 24 3.67 -19.90 -19.95
CA PHE A 24 4.81 -19.12 -19.45
C PHE A 24 5.06 -17.85 -20.29
N ALA A 25 4.32 -17.64 -21.38
CA ALA A 25 4.37 -16.40 -22.13
C ALA A 25 3.98 -15.23 -21.18
N ARG A 26 5.00 -14.46 -20.75
CA ARG A 26 4.75 -13.31 -19.88
C ARG A 26 4.22 -12.18 -20.75
N ARG A 27 3.01 -11.75 -20.45
CA ARG A 27 2.53 -10.46 -20.92
C ARG A 27 3.41 -9.34 -20.43
N GLU A 28 3.60 -8.36 -21.26
CA GLU A 28 3.96 -7.05 -20.78
C GLU A 28 2.77 -6.45 -20.02
N ILE A 29 2.88 -6.41 -18.69
CA ILE A 29 1.85 -5.81 -17.81
C ILE A 29 1.99 -4.28 -17.79
N ALA A 30 3.10 -3.74 -18.30
CA ALA A 30 3.38 -2.30 -18.29
C ALA A 30 2.24 -1.43 -18.89
N PRO A 31 1.56 -1.83 -19.98
CA PRO A 31 0.42 -1.08 -20.53
C PRO A 31 -0.81 -1.03 -19.61
N PHE A 32 -0.89 -1.91 -18.61
CA PHE A 32 -2.06 -2.05 -17.73
C PHE A 32 -1.79 -1.47 -16.34
N THR A 33 -1.12 -0.33 -16.30
CA THR A 33 -0.89 0.44 -15.08
C THR A 33 -1.90 1.57 -14.93
N LEU A 34 -2.01 2.08 -13.71
CA LEU A 34 -2.82 3.26 -13.41
C LEU A 34 -1.98 4.52 -13.62
N GLU A 35 -2.62 5.57 -14.10
CA GLU A 35 -2.02 6.91 -14.18
C GLU A 35 -1.87 7.52 -12.78
N GLU A 36 -0.91 8.44 -12.60
CA GLU A 36 -0.61 9.06 -11.31
C GLU A 36 -1.85 9.66 -10.60
N PRO A 37 -2.77 10.38 -11.29
CA PRO A 37 -3.99 10.90 -10.65
C PRO A 37 -4.90 9.79 -10.12
N GLU A 38 -4.97 8.64 -10.80
CA GLU A 38 -5.77 7.49 -10.40
C GLU A 38 -5.17 6.82 -9.17
N VAL A 39 -3.84 6.64 -9.16
CA VAL A 39 -3.09 6.14 -7.99
C VAL A 39 -3.39 7.02 -6.78
N LYS A 40 -3.24 8.35 -6.92
CA LYS A 40 -3.53 9.30 -5.85
C LYS A 40 -4.96 9.18 -5.35
N LYS A 41 -5.94 9.13 -6.25
CA LYS A 41 -7.35 8.96 -5.91
C LYS A 41 -7.60 7.69 -5.09
N ILE A 42 -7.02 6.55 -5.49
CA ILE A 42 -7.16 5.29 -4.75
C ILE A 42 -6.57 5.43 -3.34
N LEU A 43 -5.37 6.01 -3.20
CA LEU A 43 -4.73 6.19 -1.89
C LEU A 43 -5.53 7.12 -0.95
N GLU A 44 -6.25 8.10 -1.50
CA GLU A 44 -7.08 9.03 -0.73
C GLU A 44 -8.45 8.46 -0.37
N THR A 45 -9.04 7.64 -1.24
CA THR A 45 -10.42 7.13 -1.06
C THR A 45 -10.48 5.78 -0.36
N ALA A 46 -9.50 4.90 -0.56
CA ALA A 46 -9.46 3.61 0.12
C ALA A 46 -9.14 3.78 1.61
N SER A 47 -9.67 2.89 2.43
CA SER A 47 -9.52 2.94 3.89
C SER A 47 -8.65 1.83 4.46
N HIS A 48 -8.45 0.77 3.70
CA HIS A 48 -7.73 -0.42 4.13
C HIS A 48 -6.61 -0.77 3.17
N ALA A 49 -5.58 -1.39 3.70
CA ALA A 49 -4.48 -1.97 2.94
C ALA A 49 -4.18 -3.38 3.45
N VAL A 50 -3.79 -4.27 2.58
CA VAL A 50 -3.06 -5.48 2.95
C VAL A 50 -1.62 -5.07 3.18
N VAL A 51 -1.15 -5.18 4.42
CA VAL A 51 0.21 -4.85 4.81
C VAL A 51 1.02 -6.13 5.03
N SER A 52 2.32 -6.09 4.79
CA SER A 52 3.20 -7.26 4.95
C SER A 52 4.34 -6.98 5.92
N TRP A 53 4.84 -8.04 6.55
CA TRP A 53 6.08 -8.05 7.33
C TRP A 53 6.70 -9.45 7.27
N VAL A 54 7.92 -9.57 7.79
CA VAL A 54 8.63 -10.85 7.81
C VAL A 54 8.90 -11.26 9.24
N THR A 55 8.63 -12.53 9.59
CA THR A 55 8.91 -13.11 10.90
C THR A 55 10.42 -13.21 11.16
N LYS A 56 10.82 -13.70 12.34
CA LYS A 56 12.23 -14.00 12.65
C LYS A 56 12.77 -15.14 11.80
N GLU A 57 11.89 -16.05 11.43
CA GLU A 57 12.14 -17.23 10.62
C GLU A 57 12.12 -16.92 9.11
N SER A 58 12.04 -15.63 8.73
CA SER A 58 11.95 -15.15 7.35
C SER A 58 10.67 -15.53 6.62
N GLU A 59 9.60 -15.86 7.35
CA GLU A 59 8.30 -16.15 6.77
C GLU A 59 7.53 -14.86 6.49
N PRO A 60 6.94 -14.69 5.30
CA PRO A 60 6.09 -13.55 5.00
C PRO A 60 4.73 -13.68 5.69
N VAL A 61 4.29 -12.59 6.29
CA VAL A 61 2.97 -12.47 6.93
C VAL A 61 2.24 -11.26 6.38
N THR A 62 0.93 -11.38 6.20
CA THR A 62 0.07 -10.27 5.78
C THR A 62 -1.11 -10.08 6.71
N ALA A 63 -1.62 -8.85 6.78
CA ALA A 63 -2.86 -8.54 7.45
C ALA A 63 -3.54 -7.33 6.80
N ILE A 64 -4.86 -7.27 6.91
CA ILE A 64 -5.59 -6.06 6.54
C ILE A 64 -5.48 -5.06 7.70
N MET A 65 -5.12 -3.83 7.37
CA MET A 65 -5.07 -2.71 8.31
C MET A 65 -5.78 -1.49 7.75
N LEU A 66 -6.50 -0.81 8.63
CA LEU A 66 -6.97 0.54 8.34
C LEU A 66 -5.77 1.48 8.32
N TYR A 67 -5.72 2.36 7.33
CA TYR A 67 -4.74 3.44 7.25
C TYR A 67 -5.41 4.80 7.09
N VAL A 68 -4.66 5.84 7.37
CA VAL A 68 -5.05 7.24 7.12
C VAL A 68 -3.89 7.94 6.42
N MET A 69 -4.20 8.78 5.44
CA MET A 69 -3.22 9.71 4.88
C MET A 69 -3.04 10.87 5.86
N VAL A 70 -1.84 11.01 6.43
CA VAL A 70 -1.49 12.12 7.31
C VAL A 70 -0.26 12.82 6.75
N ASP A 71 -0.38 14.11 6.47
CA ASP A 71 0.69 14.93 5.89
C ASP A 71 1.33 14.29 4.64
N GLY A 72 0.48 13.73 3.75
CA GLY A 72 0.90 13.04 2.52
C GLY A 72 1.51 11.65 2.71
N LYS A 73 1.54 11.12 3.93
CA LYS A 73 2.09 9.78 4.23
C LYS A 73 1.01 8.80 4.68
N ILE A 74 1.09 7.58 4.19
CA ILE A 74 0.27 6.48 4.70
C ILE A 74 0.69 6.19 6.13
N THR A 75 -0.29 6.31 7.03
CA THR A 75 -0.10 6.17 8.47
C THR A 75 -1.01 5.07 8.99
N VAL A 76 -0.45 4.14 9.74
CA VAL A 76 -1.16 3.12 10.51
C VAL A 76 -0.75 3.20 11.98
N THR A 77 -1.47 2.53 12.85
CA THR A 77 -1.12 2.47 14.28
C THR A 77 -1.14 1.05 14.80
N SER A 78 -0.31 0.77 15.78
CA SER A 78 -0.27 -0.51 16.48
C SER A 78 0.23 -0.33 17.89
N THR A 79 -0.11 -1.28 18.77
CA THR A 79 0.43 -1.40 20.11
C THR A 79 1.62 -2.36 20.13
N THR A 80 2.48 -2.25 21.14
CA THR A 80 3.69 -3.07 21.25
C THR A 80 3.43 -4.56 21.47
N ASN A 81 2.21 -4.93 21.89
CA ASN A 81 1.83 -6.33 22.07
C ASN A 81 1.48 -7.05 20.73
N ARG A 82 1.69 -6.42 19.57
CA ARG A 82 1.40 -6.99 18.26
C ARG A 82 2.67 -7.45 17.55
N ALA A 83 2.63 -8.63 16.93
CA ALA A 83 3.76 -9.23 16.24
C ALA A 83 4.39 -8.29 15.19
N LYS A 84 3.58 -7.56 14.43
CA LYS A 84 4.04 -6.61 13.39
C LYS A 84 4.88 -5.46 13.96
N TYR A 85 4.64 -5.02 15.22
CA TYR A 85 5.47 -3.99 15.85
C TYR A 85 6.92 -4.46 15.96
N TYR A 86 7.14 -5.65 16.51
CA TYR A 86 8.48 -6.22 16.65
C TYR A 86 9.11 -6.59 15.30
N ALA A 87 8.28 -7.07 14.36
CA ALA A 87 8.74 -7.39 13.03
C ALA A 87 9.28 -6.16 12.32
N TRP A 88 8.53 -5.06 12.25
CA TRP A 88 8.96 -3.82 11.62
C TRP A 88 10.07 -3.09 12.40
N LYS A 89 10.14 -3.24 13.72
CA LYS A 89 11.27 -2.74 14.53
C LYS A 89 12.58 -3.44 14.14
N ARG A 90 12.53 -4.74 13.84
CA ARG A 90 13.66 -5.55 13.42
C ARG A 90 14.02 -5.35 11.94
N ASN A 91 13.02 -5.38 11.09
CA ASN A 91 13.14 -5.19 9.65
C ASN A 91 12.00 -4.29 9.17
N PRO A 92 12.28 -2.99 8.89
CA PRO A 92 11.24 -2.03 8.51
C PRO A 92 10.67 -2.26 7.11
N ALA A 93 11.29 -3.09 6.27
CA ALA A 93 10.85 -3.36 4.91
C ALA A 93 9.43 -3.93 4.89
N THR A 94 8.59 -3.37 4.02
CA THR A 94 7.18 -3.73 3.93
C THR A 94 6.64 -3.50 2.52
N SER A 95 5.50 -4.10 2.26
CA SER A 95 4.65 -3.80 1.12
C SER A 95 3.21 -3.59 1.56
N PHE A 96 2.56 -2.56 1.04
CA PHE A 96 1.15 -2.29 1.22
C PHE A 96 0.45 -2.46 -0.12
N CYS A 97 -0.57 -3.30 -0.18
CA CYS A 97 -1.46 -3.41 -1.33
C CYS A 97 -2.77 -2.71 -0.99
N ILE A 98 -3.14 -1.73 -1.81
CA ILE A 98 -4.34 -0.89 -1.67
C ILE A 98 -5.11 -0.99 -2.97
N TRP A 99 -6.41 -1.12 -2.91
CA TRP A 99 -7.28 -1.25 -4.09
C TRP A 99 -8.36 -0.19 -4.11
N ASP A 100 -8.88 0.07 -5.30
CA ASP A 100 -10.05 0.94 -5.48
C ASP A 100 -11.25 0.30 -4.78
N PRO A 101 -11.90 0.98 -3.83
CA PRO A 101 -13.06 0.43 -3.11
C PRO A 101 -14.22 0.00 -4.02
N SER A 102 -14.32 0.59 -5.20
CA SER A 102 -15.35 0.26 -6.19
C SER A 102 -14.93 -0.84 -7.17
N ASN A 103 -13.63 -1.13 -7.25
CA ASN A 103 -13.09 -2.08 -8.23
C ASN A 103 -11.76 -2.68 -7.78
N ILE A 104 -11.78 -3.88 -7.24
CA ILE A 104 -10.60 -4.60 -6.75
C ILE A 104 -9.56 -4.86 -7.85
N GLY A 105 -9.94 -4.83 -9.13
CA GLY A 105 -9.03 -4.96 -10.27
C GLY A 105 -8.07 -3.79 -10.43
N ARG A 106 -8.34 -2.67 -9.75
CA ARG A 106 -7.50 -1.47 -9.76
C ARG A 106 -6.72 -1.38 -8.45
N GLN A 107 -5.43 -1.68 -8.51
CA GLN A 107 -4.60 -1.86 -7.32
C GLN A 107 -3.33 -1.01 -7.36
N VAL A 108 -2.91 -0.57 -6.18
CA VAL A 108 -1.64 0.13 -5.95
C VAL A 108 -0.82 -0.64 -4.93
N ILE A 109 0.40 -1.00 -5.28
CA ILE A 109 1.34 -1.66 -4.40
C ILE A 109 2.45 -0.68 -4.05
N LEU A 110 2.58 -0.39 -2.78
CA LEU A 110 3.59 0.51 -2.23
C LEU A 110 4.64 -0.31 -1.51
N ARG A 111 5.89 -0.22 -1.94
CA ARG A 111 7.04 -0.85 -1.26
C ARG A 111 7.87 0.23 -0.57
N GLY A 112 8.30 -0.04 0.64
CA GLY A 112 9.08 0.93 1.41
C GLY A 112 9.44 0.42 2.79
N ASP A 113 9.77 1.35 3.68
CA ASP A 113 10.12 1.09 5.07
C ASP A 113 9.15 1.77 6.02
N ILE A 114 8.83 1.09 7.11
CA ILE A 114 8.05 1.66 8.21
C ILE A 114 8.97 2.46 9.15
N ALA A 115 8.60 3.72 9.38
CA ALA A 115 9.11 4.51 10.49
C ALA A 115 8.15 4.38 11.69
N ILE A 116 8.67 3.98 12.84
CA ILE A 116 7.89 3.82 14.08
C ILE A 116 8.19 5.00 14.99
N THR A 117 7.16 5.70 15.44
CA THR A 117 7.29 6.85 16.36
C THR A 117 6.25 6.76 17.46
N LYS A 118 6.56 7.42 18.60
CA LYS A 118 5.57 7.71 19.63
C LYS A 118 5.32 9.21 19.58
N ASP A 119 4.31 9.62 18.85
CA ASP A 119 4.01 11.01 18.54
C ASP A 119 2.51 11.26 18.75
N TYR A 120 2.18 12.07 19.74
CA TYR A 120 0.80 12.38 20.10
C TYR A 120 0.12 13.25 19.03
N GLU A 121 0.82 14.20 18.44
CA GLU A 121 0.23 15.04 17.39
C GLU A 121 -0.07 14.22 16.13
N LEU A 122 0.81 13.29 15.79
CA LEU A 122 0.55 12.36 14.70
C LEU A 122 -0.65 11.45 15.01
N LEU A 123 -0.78 10.96 16.24
CA LEU A 123 -1.93 10.20 16.70
C LEU A 123 -3.22 11.02 16.60
N ARG A 124 -3.18 12.29 16.98
CA ARG A 124 -4.31 13.22 16.88
C ARG A 124 -4.74 13.43 15.43
N LYS A 125 -3.79 13.70 14.54
CA LYS A 125 -4.06 13.84 13.10
C LYS A 125 -4.64 12.55 12.50
N TYR A 126 -4.08 11.40 12.86
CA TYR A 126 -4.57 10.09 12.44
C TYR A 126 -6.01 9.87 12.91
N THR A 127 -6.30 10.12 14.18
CA THR A 127 -7.65 9.95 14.76
C THR A 127 -8.65 10.88 14.10
N ASN A 128 -8.28 12.13 13.85
CA ASN A 128 -9.12 13.09 13.13
C ASN A 128 -9.41 12.60 11.70
N GLY A 129 -8.39 12.18 10.96
CA GLY A 129 -8.54 11.66 9.59
C GLY A 129 -9.42 10.40 9.54
N PHE A 130 -9.25 9.49 10.50
CA PHE A 130 -10.09 8.31 10.65
C PHE A 130 -11.57 8.68 10.86
N LEU A 131 -11.84 9.60 11.80
CA LEU A 131 -13.20 10.05 12.10
C LEU A 131 -13.84 10.83 10.94
N THR A 132 -13.06 11.65 10.25
CA THR A 132 -13.49 12.39 9.07
C THR A 132 -13.94 11.44 7.96
N ARG A 133 -13.15 10.43 7.68
CA ARG A 133 -13.50 9.39 6.69
C ARG A 133 -14.76 8.62 7.09
N ALA A 134 -14.90 8.22 8.35
CA ALA A 134 -16.09 7.52 8.86
C ALA A 134 -17.39 8.38 8.81
N ARG A 135 -17.29 9.65 8.41
CA ARG A 135 -18.38 10.62 8.30
C ARG A 135 -18.46 11.25 6.91
N ASP A 136 -18.07 10.53 5.89
CA ASP A 136 -18.13 10.98 4.49
C ASP A 136 -17.42 12.34 4.28
N GLY A 137 -16.25 12.50 4.88
CA GLY A 137 -15.44 13.71 4.75
C GLY A 137 -15.78 14.84 5.72
N ARG A 138 -16.77 14.67 6.60
CA ARG A 138 -17.12 15.70 7.60
C ARG A 138 -16.22 15.60 8.83
N ALA A 139 -15.54 16.68 9.17
CA ALA A 139 -14.72 16.74 10.38
C ALA A 139 -15.53 16.42 11.65
N PRO A 140 -14.95 15.71 12.64
CA PRO A 140 -15.60 15.49 13.93
C PRO A 140 -15.69 16.81 14.74
N SER A 141 -16.61 16.89 15.70
CA SER A 141 -16.53 17.93 16.73
C SER A 141 -15.29 17.73 17.60
N ALA A 142 -14.81 18.82 18.22
CA ALA A 142 -13.66 18.75 19.14
C ALA A 142 -13.88 17.73 20.26
N GLU A 143 -15.08 17.76 20.88
CA GLU A 143 -15.46 16.82 21.93
C GLU A 143 -15.38 15.34 21.48
N ARG A 144 -15.89 15.06 20.26
CA ARG A 144 -15.80 13.70 19.70
C ARG A 144 -14.38 13.27 19.43
N LEU A 145 -13.56 14.19 18.89
CA LEU A 145 -12.15 13.92 18.63
C LEU A 145 -11.42 13.57 19.93
N GLU A 146 -11.58 14.37 21.00
CA GLU A 146 -10.93 14.12 22.28
C GLU A 146 -11.38 12.79 22.90
N ARG A 147 -12.68 12.49 22.85
CA ARG A 147 -13.21 11.23 23.36
C ARG A 147 -12.63 10.00 22.63
N GLU A 148 -12.51 10.08 21.31
CA GLU A 148 -11.95 8.97 20.53
C GLU A 148 -10.41 8.89 20.69
N LEU A 149 -9.75 10.04 20.77
CA LEU A 149 -8.32 10.13 21.02
C LEU A 149 -7.95 9.47 22.35
N ALA A 150 -8.70 9.71 23.41
CA ALA A 150 -8.51 9.09 24.70
C ALA A 150 -8.57 7.55 24.68
N LYS A 151 -9.33 6.96 23.74
CA LYS A 151 -9.37 5.50 23.55
C LYS A 151 -8.12 4.97 22.84
N PHE A 152 -7.52 5.79 21.96
CA PHE A 152 -6.34 5.42 21.21
C PHE A 152 -5.04 5.74 21.97
N ASP A 153 -5.02 6.73 22.86
CA ASP A 153 -3.84 7.16 23.59
C ASP A 153 -3.49 6.17 24.71
N ALA A 154 -2.87 5.07 24.29
CA ALA A 154 -2.37 4.04 25.18
C ALA A 154 -0.83 4.13 25.29
N PRO A 155 -0.24 3.86 26.50
CA PRO A 155 1.20 3.95 26.71
C PRO A 155 2.06 3.15 25.74
N ASP A 156 1.53 2.03 25.24
CA ASP A 156 2.17 1.10 24.32
C ASP A 156 1.82 1.33 22.84
N ARG A 157 1.00 2.36 22.53
CA ARG A 157 0.65 2.69 21.16
C ARG A 157 1.75 3.45 20.44
N HIS A 158 2.00 3.06 19.22
CA HIS A 158 2.94 3.69 18.31
C HIS A 158 2.27 4.02 16.97
N MET A 159 2.73 5.11 16.38
CA MET A 159 2.40 5.49 15.02
C MET A 159 3.43 4.91 14.07
N MET A 160 2.99 4.53 12.88
CA MET A 160 3.80 3.86 11.89
C MET A 160 3.53 4.50 10.53
N GLN A 161 4.54 5.16 9.97
CA GLN A 161 4.43 5.82 8.67
C GLN A 161 5.24 5.07 7.62
N LEU A 162 4.65 4.89 6.44
CA LEU A 162 5.32 4.27 5.30
C LEU A 162 6.16 5.33 4.56
N ASN A 163 7.46 5.12 4.50
CA ASN A 163 8.37 5.82 3.61
C ASN A 163 8.44 5.04 2.29
N ILE A 164 7.73 5.53 1.28
CA ILE A 164 7.58 4.85 -0.01
C ILE A 164 8.89 4.95 -0.80
N LYS A 165 9.37 3.80 -1.29
CA LYS A 165 10.54 3.68 -2.17
C LYS A 165 10.15 3.32 -3.61
N LYS A 166 9.03 2.61 -3.78
CA LYS A 166 8.55 2.16 -5.09
C LYS A 166 7.04 2.05 -5.09
N ILE A 167 6.44 2.52 -6.17
CA ILE A 167 5.00 2.38 -6.47
C ILE A 167 4.88 1.46 -7.68
N LEU A 168 3.99 0.49 -7.57
CA LEU A 168 3.52 -0.36 -8.67
C LEU A 168 2.01 -0.24 -8.72
N SER A 169 1.42 -0.34 -9.90
CA SER A 169 -0.05 -0.32 -10.03
C SER A 169 -0.50 -1.33 -11.07
N HIS A 170 -1.75 -1.76 -10.97
CA HIS A 170 -2.41 -2.64 -11.93
C HIS A 170 -3.81 -2.13 -12.23
N ASN A 171 -4.19 -2.20 -13.52
CA ASN A 171 -5.52 -1.90 -14.01
C ASN A 171 -6.03 -3.09 -14.83
N LEU A 172 -6.71 -4.03 -14.17
CA LEU A 172 -7.26 -5.21 -14.84
C LEU A 172 -8.42 -4.88 -15.78
N ASP A 173 -9.08 -3.73 -15.65
CA ASP A 173 -10.14 -3.33 -16.54
C ASP A 173 -9.63 -3.12 -17.97
N GLU A 174 -8.46 -2.48 -18.11
CA GLU A 174 -7.82 -2.30 -19.39
C GLU A 174 -7.42 -3.64 -20.02
N LEU A 175 -6.92 -4.56 -19.20
CA LEU A 175 -6.63 -5.92 -19.63
C LEU A 175 -7.87 -6.63 -20.15
N LEU A 176 -8.99 -6.57 -19.43
CA LEU A 176 -10.25 -7.20 -19.82
C LEU A 176 -10.90 -6.56 -21.04
N LYS A 177 -10.69 -5.26 -21.27
CA LYS A 177 -11.14 -4.59 -22.52
C LYS A 177 -10.40 -5.14 -23.71
N VAL A 178 -9.07 -5.19 -23.65
CA VAL A 178 -8.22 -5.71 -24.72
C VAL A 178 -8.57 -7.15 -25.07
N GLU A 179 -8.87 -7.99 -24.07
CA GLU A 179 -9.35 -9.36 -24.29
C GLU A 179 -10.71 -9.44 -25.00
N LYS A 180 -11.66 -8.57 -24.63
CA LYS A 180 -13.00 -8.51 -25.27
C LYS A 180 -12.96 -8.02 -26.71
N GLU A 181 -11.99 -7.17 -27.05
CA GLU A 181 -11.78 -6.66 -28.40
C GLU A 181 -11.08 -7.68 -29.31
N GLY A 182 -10.84 -8.90 -28.84
CA GLY A 182 -10.28 -10.00 -29.64
C GLY A 182 -8.79 -9.85 -29.92
N LEU A 183 -8.12 -8.91 -29.25
CA LEU A 183 -6.68 -8.83 -29.26
C LEU A 183 -6.17 -9.97 -28.35
N ASP A 184 -5.53 -10.96 -28.97
CA ASP A 184 -4.92 -12.05 -28.20
C ASP A 184 -3.75 -11.51 -27.39
N VAL A 185 -4.06 -11.15 -26.16
CA VAL A 185 -3.08 -10.66 -25.18
C VAL A 185 -2.33 -11.82 -24.51
N TRP A 186 -2.67 -13.09 -24.88
CA TRP A 186 -2.06 -14.31 -24.33
C TRP A 186 -1.16 -15.05 -25.34
N SER A 187 -1.10 -14.60 -26.60
CA SER A 187 -0.22 -15.15 -27.63
C SER A 187 1.20 -14.61 -27.56
#